data_75be6f5b7a55a188655d3c756f527b77
#
_entry.id   75be6f5b7a55a188655d3c756f527b77
#
_cell.length_a   1.000
_cell.length_b   1.000
_cell.length_c   1.000
_cell.angle_alpha   90.00
_cell.angle_beta   90.00
_cell.angle_gamma   90.00
#
_symmetry.space_group_name_H-M   'P 1'
#
loop_
_entity.id
_entity.type
_entity.pdbx_description
1 polymer ?
#
loop_
_entity_poly.entity_id
_entity_poly.type
_entity_poly.pdbx_seq_one_letter_code
_entity_poly.pdbx_strand_id
1 'polypeptide(L)'
;MKRRELILSAVAATGAGSGTNRVDALGLITPAPRYVPNAGTIYPFQARTDRIARLSVCTRPFRKQGPRIELEKIAGKNVVHNYGHGGSGWSLSWGSAMAVTSLVRTTNVREVAVVGCGALGLTAAVYMIRNGLKVKIYTRERAPDVRSFNASAGWTPASRVGTVEDCDPVRWEELCRNSFRMFQGLMGLPGDPLQWVDSYSLSDIPFDQAQAQRKADAAAAPVHFGTFDDRTKDLIPGNEDMAPGTHPFPTPYVQRTSQLIYNLPAYMSWLEHEFLINGGQIEYIDLQGPHDFGRIKETTIVNSTGYGARALMSDESIIPVRGQLGHLVPQHEISYALRYQNASLLPRHDELVVQRGTSDMDGYDNPSVAPDRAESEEVIQKLANIFARMTAPA
;
A
#
# COMPACT_ATOMS: atom_id res chain seq x y z
N MET A 1 46.21 -24.22 -12.78
CA MET A 1 47.36 -24.18 -11.85
C MET A 1 47.38 -22.86 -11.14
N LYS A 2 47.62 -22.92 -9.80
CA LYS A 2 47.75 -21.85 -8.79
C LYS A 2 46.49 -21.22 -8.27
N ARG A 3 46.10 -21.76 -7.10
CA ARG A 3 45.22 -21.18 -6.08
C ARG A 3 45.79 -19.86 -5.55
N ARG A 4 44.96 -18.84 -5.40
CA ARG A 4 45.26 -17.67 -4.58
C ARG A 4 44.49 -17.79 -3.26
N GLU A 5 45.22 -17.92 -2.19
CA GLU A 5 44.75 -17.85 -0.81
C GLU A 5 44.35 -16.42 -0.51
N LEU A 6 43.15 -16.24 0.00
CA LEU A 6 42.69 -14.97 0.56
C LEU A 6 43.04 -14.95 2.05
N ILE A 7 43.93 -14.06 2.41
CA ILE A 7 44.28 -13.75 3.81
C ILE A 7 43.14 -13.02 4.47
N LEU A 8 42.54 -13.62 5.47
CA LEU A 8 41.61 -12.96 6.41
C LEU A 8 42.44 -12.15 7.42
N SER A 9 42.40 -10.83 7.29
CA SER A 9 42.89 -9.93 8.35
C SER A 9 41.75 -9.66 9.33
N ALA A 10 41.84 -10.23 10.52
CA ALA A 10 40.99 -9.92 11.65
C ALA A 10 41.43 -8.56 12.23
N VAL A 11 40.58 -7.55 12.09
CA VAL A 11 40.69 -6.29 12.86
C VAL A 11 39.88 -6.48 14.13
N ALA A 12 40.53 -6.63 15.24
CA ALA A 12 39.92 -6.58 16.56
C ALA A 12 39.59 -5.12 16.90
N ALA A 13 38.30 -4.78 16.88
CA ALA A 13 37.81 -3.53 17.47
C ALA A 13 37.27 -3.86 18.86
N THR A 14 38.03 -3.45 19.87
CA THR A 14 37.57 -3.44 21.27
C THR A 14 36.61 -2.27 21.46
N GLY A 15 35.32 -2.58 21.49
CA GLY A 15 34.25 -1.69 21.93
C GLY A 15 33.45 -2.39 23.01
N ALA A 16 33.67 -1.98 24.26
CA ALA A 16 32.93 -2.48 25.40
C ALA A 16 31.48 -1.96 25.36
N GLY A 17 30.54 -2.77 24.91
CA GLY A 17 29.12 -2.58 25.09
C GLY A 17 28.57 -3.86 25.75
N SER A 18 28.25 -3.78 27.04
CA SER A 18 27.72 -4.90 27.83
C SER A 18 26.26 -5.17 27.45
N GLY A 19 26.06 -5.87 26.37
CA GLY A 19 24.79 -6.53 26.06
C GLY A 19 24.77 -7.90 26.72
N THR A 20 24.12 -8.05 27.86
CA THR A 20 23.92 -9.35 28.48
C THR A 20 22.97 -10.19 27.65
N ASN A 21 23.50 -11.14 26.91
CA ASN A 21 22.70 -12.23 26.34
C ASN A 21 22.11 -13.05 27.49
N ARG A 22 20.80 -12.98 27.69
CA ARG A 22 20.10 -13.93 28.57
C ARG A 22 20.00 -15.28 27.85
N VAL A 23 20.64 -16.25 28.43
CA VAL A 23 20.45 -17.66 28.04
C VAL A 23 19.35 -18.21 28.93
N ASP A 24 18.21 -18.54 28.33
CA ASP A 24 17.14 -19.23 29.06
C ASP A 24 17.57 -20.64 29.46
N ALA A 25 16.91 -21.22 30.48
CA ALA A 25 17.23 -22.54 31.08
C ALA A 25 17.23 -23.73 30.07
N LEU A 26 16.85 -23.49 28.82
CA LEU A 26 16.86 -24.47 27.72
C LEU A 26 18.00 -24.23 26.71
N GLY A 27 18.92 -23.28 26.94
CA GLY A 27 20.04 -23.02 26.05
C GLY A 27 19.66 -22.41 24.69
N LEU A 28 18.42 -21.95 24.52
CA LEU A 28 17.97 -21.29 23.32
C LEU A 28 18.46 -19.82 23.33
N ILE A 29 19.25 -19.47 22.33
CA ILE A 29 19.63 -18.07 22.10
C ILE A 29 18.36 -17.38 21.58
N THR A 30 17.73 -16.57 22.44
CA THR A 30 16.68 -15.66 21.98
C THR A 30 17.35 -14.62 21.08
N PRO A 31 17.01 -14.53 19.80
CA PRO A 31 17.57 -13.49 18.94
C PRO A 31 17.26 -12.14 19.57
N ALA A 32 18.27 -11.29 19.67
CA ALA A 32 18.07 -9.89 20.05
C ALA A 32 16.96 -9.30 19.18
N PRO A 33 16.09 -8.42 19.72
CA PRO A 33 15.04 -7.79 18.93
C PRO A 33 15.68 -7.15 17.69
N ARG A 34 15.21 -7.54 16.50
CA ARG A 34 15.75 -7.08 15.21
C ARG A 34 15.51 -5.58 14.93
N TYR A 35 14.77 -4.94 15.82
CA TYR A 35 14.44 -3.52 15.70
C TYR A 35 15.34 -2.70 16.61
N VAL A 36 16.18 -1.89 16.02
CA VAL A 36 16.89 -0.80 16.73
C VAL A 36 16.01 0.42 16.55
N PRO A 37 15.43 0.98 17.63
CA PRO A 37 14.66 2.21 17.54
C PRO A 37 15.51 3.30 16.89
N ASN A 38 15.04 3.89 15.82
CA ASN A 38 15.62 5.12 15.32
C ASN A 38 15.23 6.21 16.33
N ALA A 39 16.14 6.56 17.22
CA ALA A 39 15.94 7.59 18.25
C ALA A 39 15.93 9.01 17.64
N GLY A 40 15.34 9.17 16.46
CA GLY A 40 15.16 10.45 15.82
C GLY A 40 14.25 11.36 16.65
N THR A 41 14.53 12.64 16.67
CA THR A 41 13.67 13.64 17.30
C THR A 41 12.30 13.66 16.63
N ILE A 42 11.24 13.48 17.41
CA ILE A 42 9.86 13.61 16.92
C ILE A 42 9.51 15.10 16.88
N TYR A 43 9.56 15.69 15.68
CA TYR A 43 9.20 17.08 15.48
C TYR A 43 7.66 17.25 15.44
N PRO A 44 7.13 18.36 15.98
CA PRO A 44 5.70 18.63 15.87
C PRO A 44 5.31 18.97 14.43
N PHE A 45 4.29 18.32 13.92
CA PHE A 45 3.68 18.66 12.65
C PHE A 45 2.98 20.02 12.71
N GLN A 46 3.28 20.90 11.76
CA GLN A 46 2.59 22.19 11.62
C GLN A 46 1.21 21.98 10.98
N ALA A 47 0.26 21.51 11.77
CA ALA A 47 -1.09 21.18 11.36
C ALA A 47 -1.92 22.46 11.14
N ARG A 48 -1.82 23.04 9.95
CA ARG A 48 -2.51 24.27 9.56
C ARG A 48 -3.30 24.05 8.27
N THR A 49 -4.54 24.52 8.24
CA THR A 49 -5.45 24.37 7.10
C THR A 49 -5.04 25.19 5.88
N ASP A 50 -4.30 26.28 6.07
CA ASP A 50 -3.72 27.10 4.99
C ASP A 50 -2.53 26.42 4.28
N ARG A 51 -2.05 25.29 4.81
CA ARG A 51 -1.02 24.46 4.16
C ARG A 51 -1.57 23.37 3.25
N ILE A 52 -2.90 23.26 3.09
CA ILE A 52 -3.51 22.36 2.11
C ILE A 52 -3.19 22.85 0.70
N ALA A 53 -2.32 22.11 0.00
CA ALA A 53 -1.94 22.40 -1.38
C ALA A 53 -2.98 21.86 -2.38
N ARG A 54 -3.57 20.68 -2.10
CA ARG A 54 -4.62 20.10 -2.92
C ARG A 54 -5.47 19.10 -2.13
N LEU A 55 -6.62 18.76 -2.68
CA LEU A 55 -7.47 17.67 -2.22
C LEU A 55 -7.59 16.65 -3.35
N SER A 56 -7.61 15.38 -3.01
CA SER A 56 -7.91 14.32 -3.97
C SER A 56 -8.92 13.33 -3.44
N VAL A 57 -9.71 12.77 -4.35
CA VAL A 57 -10.66 11.71 -4.04
C VAL A 57 -10.29 10.49 -4.88
N CYS A 58 -10.16 9.36 -4.21
CA CYS A 58 -9.92 8.06 -4.83
C CYS A 58 -11.15 7.16 -4.62
N THR A 59 -11.60 6.52 -5.69
CA THR A 59 -12.63 5.47 -5.61
C THR A 59 -11.95 4.11 -5.58
N ARG A 60 -12.04 3.42 -4.46
CA ARG A 60 -11.49 2.07 -4.29
C ARG A 60 -12.47 1.06 -4.90
N PRO A 61 -12.03 0.20 -5.81
CA PRO A 61 -12.89 -0.82 -6.43
C PRO A 61 -13.05 -2.04 -5.50
N PHE A 62 -13.95 -1.94 -4.53
CA PHE A 62 -14.23 -3.04 -3.62
C PHE A 62 -15.05 -4.13 -4.29
N ARG A 63 -14.71 -5.40 -4.04
CA ARG A 63 -15.50 -6.59 -4.36
C ARG A 63 -15.55 -7.48 -3.12
N LYS A 64 -16.71 -8.03 -2.81
CA LYS A 64 -16.86 -8.95 -1.68
C LYS A 64 -15.94 -10.17 -1.80
N GLN A 65 -15.83 -10.72 -3.00
CA GLN A 65 -15.00 -11.89 -3.32
C GLN A 65 -13.50 -11.59 -3.38
N GLY A 66 -13.09 -10.32 -3.17
CA GLY A 66 -11.72 -9.90 -3.35
C GLY A 66 -11.32 -9.67 -4.81
N PRO A 67 -10.01 -9.66 -5.09
CA PRO A 67 -9.47 -9.43 -6.42
C PRO A 67 -10.00 -10.43 -7.46
N ARG A 68 -10.50 -9.94 -8.59
CA ARG A 68 -10.83 -10.76 -9.75
C ARG A 68 -9.55 -11.04 -10.53
N ILE A 69 -9.01 -12.24 -10.40
CA ILE A 69 -7.85 -12.74 -11.13
C ILE A 69 -8.24 -14.06 -11.77
N GLU A 70 -8.72 -14.00 -13.01
CA GLU A 70 -9.23 -15.16 -13.75
C GLU A 70 -9.16 -14.92 -15.26
N LEU A 71 -9.16 -16.02 -16.04
CA LEU A 71 -9.14 -16.01 -17.50
C LEU A 71 -10.55 -16.23 -18.03
N GLU A 72 -10.98 -15.38 -18.95
CA GLU A 72 -12.26 -15.46 -19.64
C GLU A 72 -12.09 -15.26 -21.15
N LYS A 73 -13.04 -15.78 -21.96
CA LYS A 73 -13.10 -15.54 -23.39
C LYS A 73 -14.09 -14.42 -23.69
N ILE A 74 -13.62 -13.29 -24.24
CA ILE A 74 -14.44 -12.12 -24.54
C ILE A 74 -14.05 -11.58 -25.92
N ALA A 75 -15.05 -11.36 -26.79
CA ALA A 75 -14.83 -10.83 -28.15
C ALA A 75 -13.73 -11.58 -28.93
N GLY A 76 -13.64 -12.90 -28.77
CA GLY A 76 -12.62 -13.74 -29.40
C GLY A 76 -11.22 -13.66 -28.78
N LYS A 77 -11.02 -12.87 -27.73
CA LYS A 77 -9.75 -12.70 -27.02
C LYS A 77 -9.71 -13.53 -25.73
N ASN A 78 -8.50 -13.86 -25.29
CA ASN A 78 -8.25 -14.34 -23.92
C ASN A 78 -8.13 -13.10 -23.03
N VAL A 79 -9.03 -12.89 -22.09
CA VAL A 79 -8.99 -11.75 -21.17
C VAL A 79 -8.69 -12.25 -19.77
N VAL A 80 -7.54 -11.89 -19.24
CA VAL A 80 -7.15 -12.13 -17.85
C VAL A 80 -7.54 -10.91 -17.02
N HIS A 81 -8.51 -11.04 -16.15
CA HIS A 81 -8.94 -9.98 -15.28
C HIS A 81 -7.91 -9.74 -14.17
N ASN A 82 -7.73 -8.48 -13.77
CA ASN A 82 -6.81 -8.03 -12.73
C ASN A 82 -7.33 -6.75 -12.10
N TYR A 83 -8.44 -6.84 -11.38
CA TYR A 83 -9.08 -5.67 -10.75
C TYR A 83 -9.88 -6.07 -9.49
N GLY A 84 -10.47 -5.09 -8.82
CA GLY A 84 -11.32 -5.34 -7.66
C GLY A 84 -10.57 -5.51 -6.34
N HIS A 85 -9.40 -4.88 -6.21
CA HIS A 85 -8.50 -5.00 -5.05
C HIS A 85 -8.87 -4.06 -3.87
N GLY A 86 -10.01 -3.38 -3.93
CA GLY A 86 -10.39 -2.41 -2.91
C GLY A 86 -9.33 -1.33 -2.68
N GLY A 87 -8.92 -1.12 -1.44
CA GLY A 87 -7.84 -0.20 -1.08
C GLY A 87 -6.44 -0.80 -1.17
N SER A 88 -6.31 -2.08 -1.53
CA SER A 88 -5.05 -2.84 -1.46
C SER A 88 -4.30 -2.93 -2.79
N GLY A 89 -4.72 -2.18 -3.83
CA GLY A 89 -4.17 -2.29 -5.18
C GLY A 89 -2.65 -2.19 -5.25
N TRP A 90 -2.04 -1.20 -4.59
CA TRP A 90 -0.58 -1.09 -4.50
C TRP A 90 0.02 -2.23 -3.71
N SER A 91 -0.53 -2.52 -2.53
CA SER A 91 0.01 -3.51 -1.59
C SER A 91 0.04 -4.92 -2.15
N LEU A 92 -0.87 -5.26 -3.07
CA LEU A 92 -0.99 -6.58 -3.68
C LEU A 92 -0.50 -6.63 -5.13
N SER A 93 0.04 -5.52 -5.68
CA SER A 93 0.29 -5.37 -7.10
C SER A 93 1.25 -6.41 -7.70
N TRP A 94 2.36 -6.72 -7.02
CA TRP A 94 3.34 -7.70 -7.51
C TRP A 94 2.84 -9.14 -7.43
N GLY A 95 2.17 -9.52 -6.33
CA GLY A 95 1.57 -10.85 -6.22
C GLY A 95 0.49 -11.07 -7.28
N SER A 96 -0.33 -10.03 -7.52
CA SER A 96 -1.31 -10.04 -8.62
C SER A 96 -0.63 -10.13 -9.98
N ALA A 97 0.47 -9.41 -10.21
CA ALA A 97 1.25 -9.50 -11.45
C ALA A 97 1.78 -10.92 -11.69
N MET A 98 2.25 -11.60 -10.65
CA MET A 98 2.68 -13.01 -10.73
C MET A 98 1.51 -13.92 -11.10
N ALA A 99 0.37 -13.77 -10.42
CA ALA A 99 -0.81 -14.60 -10.65
C ALA A 99 -1.38 -14.43 -12.07
N VAL A 100 -1.53 -13.18 -12.55
CA VAL A 100 -2.00 -12.93 -13.93
C VAL A 100 -1.00 -13.40 -14.98
N THR A 101 0.31 -13.28 -14.72
CA THR A 101 1.34 -13.79 -15.65
C THR A 101 1.27 -15.30 -15.80
N SER A 102 0.97 -16.01 -14.72
CA SER A 102 0.75 -17.47 -14.75
C SER A 102 -0.44 -17.82 -15.65
N LEU A 103 -1.57 -17.10 -15.53
CA LEU A 103 -2.73 -17.28 -16.40
C LEU A 103 -2.43 -16.92 -17.86
N VAL A 104 -1.71 -15.83 -18.11
CA VAL A 104 -1.29 -15.45 -19.48
C VAL A 104 -0.47 -16.57 -20.12
N ARG A 105 0.42 -17.19 -19.39
CA ARG A 105 1.26 -18.30 -19.91
C ARG A 105 0.46 -19.51 -20.34
N THR A 106 -0.72 -19.77 -19.75
CA THR A 106 -1.60 -20.87 -20.21
C THR A 106 -2.15 -20.65 -21.60
N THR A 107 -2.11 -19.42 -22.12
CA THR A 107 -2.59 -19.08 -23.47
C THR A 107 -1.52 -19.24 -24.55
N ASN A 108 -0.29 -19.65 -24.22
CA ASN A 108 0.84 -19.90 -25.10
C ASN A 108 1.21 -18.74 -26.04
N VAL A 109 0.99 -17.49 -25.61
CA VAL A 109 1.33 -16.29 -26.38
C VAL A 109 2.70 -15.73 -25.97
N ARG A 110 3.30 -14.93 -26.87
CA ARG A 110 4.52 -14.16 -26.60
C ARG A 110 4.25 -12.66 -26.51
N GLU A 111 3.13 -12.21 -27.05
CA GLU A 111 2.71 -10.80 -27.07
C GLU A 111 1.41 -10.65 -26.30
N VAL A 112 1.35 -9.66 -25.41
CA VAL A 112 0.24 -9.44 -24.47
C VAL A 112 -0.09 -7.96 -24.43
N ALA A 113 -1.39 -7.67 -24.47
CA ALA A 113 -1.90 -6.35 -24.15
C ALA A 113 -2.20 -6.23 -22.66
N VAL A 114 -1.92 -5.08 -22.06
CA VAL A 114 -2.41 -4.69 -20.74
C VAL A 114 -3.32 -3.49 -20.91
N VAL A 115 -4.55 -3.58 -20.44
CA VAL A 115 -5.50 -2.46 -20.47
C VAL A 115 -5.52 -1.78 -19.10
N GLY A 116 -5.07 -0.52 -19.07
CA GLY A 116 -4.90 0.29 -17.86
C GLY A 116 -3.45 0.46 -17.44
N CYS A 117 -3.08 1.70 -17.06
CA CYS A 117 -1.72 2.11 -16.67
C CYS A 117 -1.67 2.57 -15.19
N GLY A 118 -2.56 2.05 -14.35
CA GLY A 118 -2.55 2.26 -12.90
C GLY A 118 -1.64 1.26 -12.17
N ALA A 119 -1.76 1.20 -10.85
CA ALA A 119 -0.96 0.33 -9.98
C ALA A 119 -0.84 -1.11 -10.50
N LEU A 120 -1.97 -1.74 -10.79
CA LEU A 120 -2.00 -3.15 -11.19
C LEU A 120 -1.50 -3.37 -12.61
N GLY A 121 -1.92 -2.51 -13.55
CA GLY A 121 -1.57 -2.66 -14.96
C GLY A 121 -0.09 -2.42 -15.20
N LEU A 122 0.46 -1.34 -14.65
CA LEU A 122 1.87 -1.00 -14.82
C LEU A 122 2.78 -2.03 -14.14
N THR A 123 2.45 -2.49 -12.93
CA THR A 123 3.20 -3.54 -12.23
C THR A 123 3.14 -4.87 -13.00
N ALA A 124 1.96 -5.26 -13.50
CA ALA A 124 1.81 -6.48 -14.30
C ALA A 124 2.61 -6.39 -15.60
N ALA A 125 2.59 -5.25 -16.29
CA ALA A 125 3.36 -5.04 -17.51
C ALA A 125 4.87 -5.16 -17.26
N VAL A 126 5.40 -4.52 -16.20
CA VAL A 126 6.81 -4.63 -15.80
C VAL A 126 7.16 -6.08 -15.46
N TYR A 127 6.32 -6.77 -14.70
CA TYR A 127 6.59 -8.17 -14.33
C TYR A 127 6.60 -9.08 -15.56
N MET A 128 5.64 -8.95 -16.46
CA MET A 128 5.54 -9.76 -17.68
C MET A 128 6.72 -9.53 -18.64
N ILE A 129 7.13 -8.26 -18.85
CA ILE A 129 8.25 -7.95 -19.74
C ILE A 129 9.58 -8.49 -19.20
N ARG A 130 9.80 -8.38 -17.89
CA ARG A 130 10.95 -8.99 -17.20
C ARG A 130 10.96 -10.52 -17.26
N ASN A 131 9.80 -11.12 -17.50
CA ASN A 131 9.62 -12.56 -17.69
C ASN A 131 9.59 -13.00 -19.17
N GLY A 132 10.06 -12.13 -20.09
CA GLY A 132 10.31 -12.45 -21.49
C GLY A 132 9.09 -12.34 -22.42
N LEU A 133 7.99 -11.76 -21.95
CA LEU A 133 6.85 -11.44 -22.80
C LEU A 133 7.05 -10.06 -23.47
N LYS A 134 6.54 -9.89 -24.68
CA LYS A 134 6.38 -8.58 -25.29
C LYS A 134 5.07 -7.98 -24.82
N VAL A 135 5.12 -6.79 -24.24
CA VAL A 135 3.96 -6.19 -23.61
C VAL A 135 3.69 -4.81 -24.18
N LYS A 136 2.41 -4.56 -24.49
CA LYS A 136 1.91 -3.25 -24.87
C LYS A 136 0.79 -2.84 -23.91
N ILE A 137 0.91 -1.64 -23.33
CA ILE A 137 -0.13 -1.05 -22.50
C ILE A 137 -1.06 -0.24 -23.40
N TYR A 138 -2.34 -0.45 -23.24
CA TYR A 138 -3.43 0.35 -23.78
C TYR A 138 -4.11 1.07 -22.64
N THR A 139 -4.22 2.40 -22.70
CA THR A 139 -4.74 3.15 -21.56
C THR A 139 -5.43 4.43 -21.99
N ARG A 140 -6.39 4.88 -21.22
CA ARG A 140 -7.01 6.20 -21.36
C ARG A 140 -6.20 7.29 -20.67
N GLU A 141 -5.57 6.94 -19.54
CA GLU A 141 -4.87 7.86 -18.64
C GLU A 141 -3.54 7.27 -18.19
N ARG A 142 -2.56 8.13 -17.88
CA ARG A 142 -1.28 7.78 -17.25
C ARG A 142 -1.11 8.61 -15.98
N ALA A 143 -0.04 8.35 -15.21
CA ALA A 143 0.33 9.23 -14.12
C ALA A 143 0.54 10.69 -14.62
N PRO A 144 0.06 11.71 -13.89
CA PRO A 144 -0.57 11.65 -12.56
C PRO A 144 -2.10 11.42 -12.56
N ASP A 145 -2.74 11.27 -13.73
CA ASP A 145 -4.20 11.31 -13.87
C ASP A 145 -4.88 9.98 -13.47
N VAL A 146 -4.12 8.88 -13.36
CA VAL A 146 -4.68 7.59 -12.92
C VAL A 146 -5.09 7.62 -11.45
N ARG A 147 -6.21 6.99 -11.12
CA ARG A 147 -6.76 6.98 -9.75
C ARG A 147 -5.80 6.47 -8.69
N SER A 148 -4.95 5.51 -9.03
CA SER A 148 -3.96 4.94 -8.11
C SER A 148 -2.85 5.92 -7.69
N PHE A 149 -2.66 7.01 -8.44
CA PHE A 149 -1.75 8.10 -8.05
C PHE A 149 -2.28 8.89 -6.84
N ASN A 150 -3.59 8.90 -6.64
CA ASN A 150 -4.27 9.55 -5.52
C ASN A 150 -4.49 8.61 -4.31
N ALA A 151 -3.68 7.55 -4.16
CA ALA A 151 -3.73 6.68 -2.99
C ALA A 151 -2.97 7.30 -1.80
N SER A 152 -3.33 6.90 -0.58
CA SER A 152 -2.65 7.35 0.65
C SER A 152 -1.19 6.89 0.73
N ALA A 153 -0.84 5.84 -0.02
CA ALA A 153 0.52 5.34 -0.17
C ALA A 153 1.11 4.57 1.02
N GLY A 154 0.31 4.19 2.00
CA GLY A 154 0.72 3.20 3.02
C GLY A 154 0.56 1.76 2.51
N TRP A 155 1.43 0.86 2.94
CA TRP A 155 1.24 -0.57 2.73
C TRP A 155 0.10 -1.08 3.61
N THR A 156 -1.01 -1.44 2.98
CA THR A 156 -2.26 -1.86 3.61
C THR A 156 -2.89 -3.00 2.81
N PRO A 157 -2.36 -4.24 2.91
CA PRO A 157 -2.72 -5.35 2.02
C PRO A 157 -4.14 -5.90 2.24
N ALA A 158 -4.77 -5.59 3.37
CA ALA A 158 -6.14 -5.99 3.69
C ALA A 158 -7.17 -4.84 3.61
N SER A 159 -6.76 -3.65 3.17
CA SER A 159 -7.67 -2.49 3.13
C SER A 159 -8.85 -2.71 2.19
N ARG A 160 -10.00 -3.10 2.72
CA ARG A 160 -11.25 -3.34 1.98
C ARG A 160 -11.02 -4.24 0.76
N VAL A 161 -10.22 -5.30 0.96
CA VAL A 161 -9.84 -6.22 -0.13
C VAL A 161 -10.94 -7.20 -0.48
N GLY A 162 -11.81 -7.53 0.48
CA GLY A 162 -12.93 -8.44 0.36
C GLY A 162 -13.67 -8.56 1.69
N THR A 163 -14.68 -9.42 1.77
CA THR A 163 -15.35 -9.75 3.03
C THR A 163 -14.76 -11.01 3.66
N VAL A 164 -15.04 -11.20 4.95
CA VAL A 164 -14.61 -12.42 5.68
C VAL A 164 -15.26 -13.66 5.06
N GLU A 165 -16.51 -13.53 4.59
CA GLU A 165 -17.33 -14.64 4.09
C GLU A 165 -16.95 -15.06 2.66
N ASP A 166 -16.61 -14.09 1.79
CA ASP A 166 -16.51 -14.34 0.35
C ASP A 166 -15.07 -14.34 -0.18
N CYS A 167 -14.14 -13.68 0.52
CA CYS A 167 -12.75 -13.56 0.07
C CYS A 167 -11.93 -14.77 0.52
N ASP A 168 -11.21 -15.41 -0.40
CA ASP A 168 -10.29 -16.50 -0.08
C ASP A 168 -9.05 -15.96 0.65
N PRO A 169 -8.89 -16.24 1.95
CA PRO A 169 -7.79 -15.72 2.74
C PRO A 169 -6.44 -16.37 2.39
N VAL A 170 -6.42 -17.57 1.83
CA VAL A 170 -5.19 -18.26 1.42
C VAL A 170 -4.63 -17.61 0.16
N ARG A 171 -5.49 -17.38 -0.82
CA ARG A 171 -5.11 -16.66 -2.04
C ARG A 171 -4.68 -15.22 -1.74
N TRP A 172 -5.40 -14.54 -0.86
CA TRP A 172 -5.00 -13.21 -0.41
C TRP A 172 -3.60 -13.20 0.23
N GLU A 173 -3.33 -14.17 1.12
CA GLU A 173 -2.02 -14.30 1.79
C GLU A 173 -0.90 -14.53 0.77
N GLU A 174 -1.11 -15.37 -0.23
CA GLU A 174 -0.15 -15.59 -1.31
C GLU A 174 0.17 -14.30 -2.07
N LEU A 175 -0.85 -13.55 -2.49
CA LEU A 175 -0.68 -12.25 -3.15
C LEU A 175 0.08 -11.27 -2.27
N CYS A 176 -0.26 -11.22 -0.97
CA CYS A 176 0.36 -10.34 0.01
C CYS A 176 1.85 -10.65 0.19
N ARG A 177 2.19 -11.92 0.48
CA ARG A 177 3.58 -12.35 0.73
C ARG A 177 4.46 -12.19 -0.50
N ASN A 178 3.94 -12.52 -1.67
CA ASN A 178 4.65 -12.33 -2.93
C ASN A 178 4.91 -10.85 -3.22
N SER A 179 3.93 -9.98 -3.00
CA SER A 179 4.09 -8.53 -3.14
C SER A 179 5.12 -7.97 -2.14
N PHE A 180 5.00 -8.36 -0.87
CA PHE A 180 5.92 -7.90 0.17
C PHE A 180 7.39 -8.24 -0.15
N ARG A 181 7.65 -9.47 -0.60
CA ARG A 181 9.00 -9.90 -1.01
C ARG A 181 9.55 -9.03 -2.15
N MET A 182 8.72 -8.71 -3.14
CA MET A 182 9.13 -7.85 -4.24
C MET A 182 9.45 -6.42 -3.78
N PHE A 183 8.66 -5.87 -2.87
CA PHE A 183 8.92 -4.55 -2.32
C PHE A 183 10.25 -4.46 -1.57
N GLN A 184 10.65 -5.51 -0.84
CA GLN A 184 11.95 -5.51 -0.17
C GLN A 184 13.12 -5.40 -1.17
N GLY A 185 12.97 -5.95 -2.38
CA GLY A 185 13.96 -5.83 -3.46
C GLY A 185 14.02 -4.44 -4.12
N LEU A 186 13.08 -3.54 -3.81
CA LEU A 186 13.01 -2.18 -4.35
C LEU A 186 13.50 -1.12 -3.35
N MET A 187 13.91 -1.54 -2.15
CA MET A 187 14.43 -0.61 -1.14
C MET A 187 15.78 -0.05 -1.56
N GLY A 188 15.97 1.25 -1.33
CA GLY A 188 17.23 1.94 -1.65
C GLY A 188 17.46 2.21 -3.15
N LEU A 189 16.45 2.05 -3.99
CA LEU A 189 16.52 2.51 -5.38
C LEU A 189 16.54 4.05 -5.46
N PRO A 190 17.17 4.63 -6.49
CA PRO A 190 17.18 6.09 -6.68
C PRO A 190 15.77 6.69 -6.66
N GLY A 191 15.61 7.80 -5.93
CA GLY A 191 14.33 8.47 -5.73
C GLY A 191 13.48 7.88 -4.61
N ASP A 192 14.01 6.90 -3.85
CA ASP A 192 13.36 6.25 -2.70
C ASP A 192 11.89 5.91 -2.98
N PRO A 193 11.61 5.05 -4.00
CA PRO A 193 10.24 4.71 -4.37
C PRO A 193 9.46 4.06 -3.22
N LEU A 194 10.18 3.44 -2.28
CA LEU A 194 9.65 2.86 -1.06
C LEU A 194 10.55 3.20 0.12
N GLN A 195 9.94 3.41 1.28
CA GLN A 195 10.67 3.65 2.52
C GLN A 195 9.94 3.06 3.72
N TRP A 196 10.72 2.66 4.73
CA TRP A 196 10.20 2.35 6.06
C TRP A 196 10.19 3.63 6.91
N VAL A 197 9.09 3.89 7.58
CA VAL A 197 8.96 5.00 8.53
C VAL A 197 8.43 4.49 9.86
N ASP A 198 8.78 5.15 10.95
CA ASP A 198 8.13 4.92 12.23
C ASP A 198 6.67 5.37 12.13
N SER A 199 5.78 4.60 12.74
CA SER A 199 4.35 4.89 12.79
C SER A 199 3.87 4.85 14.23
N TYR A 200 3.30 5.95 14.68
CA TYR A 200 2.78 6.12 16.03
C TYR A 200 1.26 6.03 16.03
N SER A 201 0.73 5.13 16.84
CA SER A 201 -0.71 5.06 17.15
C SER A 201 -0.93 5.65 18.53
N LEU A 202 -1.81 6.64 18.61
CA LEU A 202 -2.16 7.35 19.84
C LEU A 202 -3.56 6.95 20.29
N SER A 203 -3.74 6.77 21.61
CA SER A 203 -5.05 6.43 22.18
C SER A 203 -5.26 7.09 23.54
N ASP A 204 -6.51 7.47 23.81
CA ASP A 204 -6.96 8.02 25.11
C ASP A 204 -7.37 6.89 26.08
N ILE A 205 -7.57 5.66 25.57
CA ILE A 205 -7.93 4.46 26.32
C ILE A 205 -6.91 3.34 26.02
N PRO A 206 -6.79 2.33 26.90
CA PRO A 206 -5.93 1.17 26.65
C PRO A 206 -6.17 0.55 25.26
N PHE A 207 -5.10 0.09 24.58
CA PHE A 207 -5.21 -0.44 23.21
C PHE A 207 -6.04 -1.71 23.11
N ASP A 208 -6.07 -2.55 24.13
CA ASP A 208 -6.94 -3.72 24.21
C ASP A 208 -8.43 -3.33 24.22
N GLN A 209 -8.79 -2.29 24.97
CA GLN A 209 -10.15 -1.73 24.98
C GLN A 209 -10.50 -1.07 23.64
N ALA A 210 -9.58 -0.28 23.07
CA ALA A 210 -9.78 0.32 21.77
C ALA A 210 -9.94 -0.74 20.66
N GLN A 211 -9.21 -1.87 20.76
CA GLN A 211 -9.36 -2.98 19.85
C GLN A 211 -10.67 -3.73 20.02
N ALA A 212 -11.09 -3.95 21.28
CA ALA A 212 -12.38 -4.58 21.58
C ALA A 212 -13.53 -3.74 20.99
N GLN A 213 -13.49 -2.42 21.17
CA GLN A 213 -14.49 -1.51 20.59
C GLN A 213 -14.51 -1.60 19.06
N ARG A 214 -13.36 -1.52 18.39
CA ARG A 214 -13.29 -1.67 16.92
C ARG A 214 -13.83 -3.01 16.44
N LYS A 215 -13.55 -4.11 17.16
CA LYS A 215 -14.12 -5.43 16.82
C LYS A 215 -15.64 -5.47 16.98
N ALA A 216 -16.18 -4.85 18.02
CA ALA A 216 -17.62 -4.75 18.23
C ALA A 216 -18.29 -3.92 17.12
N ASP A 217 -17.70 -2.77 16.77
CA ASP A 217 -18.20 -1.90 15.69
C ASP A 217 -18.16 -2.63 14.33
N ALA A 218 -17.09 -3.34 14.04
CA ALA A 218 -16.95 -4.14 12.81
C ALA A 218 -17.98 -5.29 12.75
N ALA A 219 -18.23 -5.95 13.87
CA ALA A 219 -19.24 -7.02 13.95
C ALA A 219 -20.67 -6.51 13.81
N ALA A 220 -20.94 -5.26 14.18
CA ALA A 220 -22.24 -4.60 14.01
C ALA A 220 -22.42 -3.98 12.62
N ALA A 221 -21.37 -3.90 11.81
CA ALA A 221 -21.40 -3.30 10.49
C ALA A 221 -22.17 -4.19 9.49
N PRO A 222 -22.86 -3.60 8.48
CA PRO A 222 -23.58 -4.39 7.47
C PRO A 222 -22.66 -5.14 6.49
N VAL A 223 -21.37 -4.86 6.50
CA VAL A 223 -20.34 -5.54 5.67
C VAL A 223 -19.14 -5.87 6.55
N HIS A 224 -18.77 -7.13 6.62
CA HIS A 224 -17.65 -7.61 7.40
C HIS A 224 -16.39 -7.67 6.55
N PHE A 225 -15.62 -6.61 6.52
CA PHE A 225 -14.35 -6.58 5.78
C PHE A 225 -13.33 -7.55 6.39
N GLY A 226 -12.67 -8.33 5.52
CA GLY A 226 -11.59 -9.22 5.92
C GLY A 226 -10.32 -8.40 6.26
N THR A 227 -9.81 -8.53 7.47
CA THR A 227 -8.53 -7.93 7.87
C THR A 227 -7.36 -8.86 7.64
N PHE A 228 -7.56 -10.16 7.83
CA PHE A 228 -6.58 -11.24 7.63
C PHE A 228 -5.21 -11.03 8.31
N ASP A 229 -5.11 -10.10 9.27
CA ASP A 229 -3.85 -9.64 9.87
C ASP A 229 -3.04 -10.77 10.52
N ASP A 230 -3.72 -11.76 11.12
CA ASP A 230 -3.06 -12.90 11.76
C ASP A 230 -2.21 -13.73 10.79
N ARG A 231 -2.53 -13.70 9.48
CA ARG A 231 -1.82 -14.46 8.46
C ARG A 231 -0.50 -13.83 8.03
N THR A 232 -0.33 -12.52 8.24
CA THR A 232 0.80 -11.74 7.74
C THR A 232 1.51 -10.92 8.81
N LYS A 233 1.17 -11.15 10.09
CA LYS A 233 1.79 -10.46 11.24
C LYS A 233 3.30 -10.62 11.36
N ASP A 234 3.86 -11.63 10.72
CA ASP A 234 5.30 -11.89 10.65
C ASP A 234 6.04 -10.99 9.62
N LEU A 235 5.32 -10.31 8.74
CA LEU A 235 5.93 -9.50 7.66
C LEU A 235 6.41 -8.14 8.13
N ILE A 236 5.79 -7.58 9.15
CA ILE A 236 6.15 -6.26 9.71
C ILE A 236 6.44 -6.40 11.20
N PRO A 237 7.24 -5.49 11.78
CA PRO A 237 7.45 -5.44 13.22
C PRO A 237 6.13 -5.31 13.96
N GLY A 238 6.01 -6.02 15.10
CA GLY A 238 4.87 -5.86 16.00
C GLY A 238 4.81 -4.47 16.61
N ASN A 239 3.66 -4.13 17.19
CA ASN A 239 3.51 -2.89 17.95
C ASN A 239 4.32 -2.97 19.25
N GLU A 240 4.98 -1.87 19.59
CA GLU A 240 5.71 -1.67 20.84
C GLU A 240 5.00 -0.59 21.67
N ASP A 241 4.56 -0.94 22.87
CA ASP A 241 4.01 0.02 23.81
C ASP A 241 5.10 0.96 24.32
N MET A 242 4.90 2.26 24.19
CA MET A 242 5.82 3.27 24.68
C MET A 242 5.47 3.69 26.11
N ALA A 243 6.46 3.68 27.01
CA ALA A 243 6.25 4.11 28.38
C ALA A 243 5.97 5.62 28.46
N PRO A 244 5.10 6.08 29.38
CA PRO A 244 4.92 7.51 29.63
C PRO A 244 6.25 8.20 29.92
N GLY A 245 6.46 9.39 29.32
CA GLY A 245 7.71 10.15 29.44
C GLY A 245 8.82 9.76 28.44
N THR A 246 8.65 8.67 27.67
CA THR A 246 9.58 8.28 26.59
C THR A 246 9.16 8.81 25.22
N HIS A 247 8.06 9.54 25.14
CA HIS A 247 7.53 10.13 23.93
C HIS A 247 6.93 11.52 24.21
N PRO A 248 6.87 12.43 23.22
CA PRO A 248 6.37 13.79 23.41
C PRO A 248 4.84 13.91 23.30
N PHE A 249 4.14 12.86 22.93
CA PHE A 249 2.69 12.91 22.66
C PHE A 249 1.87 13.06 23.95
N PRO A 250 0.78 13.85 23.92
CA PRO A 250 -0.02 14.16 25.11
C PRO A 250 -1.03 13.07 25.50
N THR A 251 -1.05 11.95 24.80
CA THR A 251 -1.96 10.82 25.08
C THR A 251 -1.34 9.81 26.03
N PRO A 252 -2.15 9.17 26.90
CA PRO A 252 -1.61 8.21 27.87
C PRO A 252 -1.11 6.89 27.26
N TYR A 253 -1.63 6.54 26.09
CA TYR A 253 -1.27 5.28 25.42
C TYR A 253 -0.71 5.58 24.03
N VAL A 254 0.51 5.12 23.79
CA VAL A 254 1.22 5.26 22.52
C VAL A 254 1.84 3.94 22.14
N GLN A 255 1.58 3.51 20.91
CA GLN A 255 2.27 2.39 20.29
C GLN A 255 3.10 2.86 19.11
N ARG A 256 4.29 2.27 18.96
CA ARG A 256 5.16 2.44 17.82
C ARG A 256 5.24 1.14 17.03
N THR A 257 5.27 1.27 15.72
CA THR A 257 5.59 0.19 14.76
C THR A 257 6.33 0.79 13.57
N SER A 258 6.73 -0.04 12.62
CA SER A 258 7.23 0.43 11.32
C SER A 258 6.15 0.27 10.25
N GLN A 259 6.07 1.24 9.35
CA GLN A 259 5.16 1.21 8.21
C GLN A 259 5.92 1.39 6.90
N LEU A 260 5.62 0.56 5.91
CA LEU A 260 6.12 0.72 4.56
C LEU A 260 5.26 1.76 3.82
N ILE A 261 5.92 2.76 3.23
CA ILE A 261 5.26 3.83 2.48
C ILE A 261 5.80 3.84 1.05
N TYR A 262 4.90 4.12 0.10
CA TYR A 262 5.22 4.31 -1.31
C TYR A 262 5.37 5.80 -1.63
N ASN A 263 6.49 6.19 -2.18
CA ASN A 263 6.64 7.49 -2.82
C ASN A 263 6.07 7.39 -4.24
N LEU A 264 4.75 7.63 -4.38
CA LEU A 264 4.02 7.31 -5.61
C LEU A 264 4.57 7.99 -6.87
N PRO A 265 4.96 9.28 -6.85
CA PRO A 265 5.56 9.90 -8.04
C PRO A 265 6.83 9.18 -8.48
N ALA A 266 7.75 8.91 -7.55
CA ALA A 266 9.00 8.21 -7.85
C ALA A 266 8.74 6.75 -8.22
N TYR A 267 7.84 6.07 -7.51
CA TYR A 267 7.55 4.66 -7.75
C TYR A 267 6.87 4.43 -9.11
N MET A 268 5.87 5.25 -9.47
CA MET A 268 5.23 5.14 -10.78
C MET A 268 6.17 5.52 -11.92
N SER A 269 6.98 6.56 -11.74
CA SER A 269 7.99 6.95 -12.70
C SER A 269 9.02 5.84 -12.92
N TRP A 270 9.48 5.19 -11.83
CA TRP A 270 10.38 4.05 -11.91
C TRP A 270 9.74 2.85 -12.64
N LEU A 271 8.49 2.48 -12.32
CA LEU A 271 7.78 1.40 -13.01
C LEU A 271 7.64 1.67 -14.51
N GLU A 272 7.27 2.91 -14.87
CA GLU A 272 7.10 3.29 -16.27
C GLU A 272 8.44 3.31 -17.01
N HIS A 273 9.49 3.83 -16.38
CA HIS A 273 10.84 3.79 -16.94
C HIS A 273 11.30 2.35 -17.17
N GLU A 274 11.18 1.48 -16.18
CA GLU A 274 11.49 0.05 -16.30
C GLU A 274 10.72 -0.62 -17.44
N PHE A 275 9.44 -0.29 -17.59
CA PHE A 275 8.63 -0.83 -18.67
C PHE A 275 9.14 -0.40 -20.04
N LEU A 276 9.42 0.90 -20.23
CA LEU A 276 9.83 1.47 -21.51
C LEU A 276 11.23 1.04 -21.92
N ILE A 277 12.22 1.05 -21.00
CA ILE A 277 13.61 0.66 -21.34
C ILE A 277 13.73 -0.83 -21.68
N ASN A 278 12.81 -1.66 -21.20
CA ASN A 278 12.75 -3.08 -21.57
C ASN A 278 11.92 -3.34 -22.84
N GLY A 279 11.60 -2.29 -23.61
CA GLY A 279 10.94 -2.39 -24.92
C GLY A 279 9.41 -2.38 -24.86
N GLY A 280 8.82 -2.02 -23.72
CA GLY A 280 7.38 -1.81 -23.57
C GLY A 280 6.88 -0.63 -24.39
N GLN A 281 5.64 -0.69 -24.80
CA GLN A 281 4.97 0.37 -25.56
C GLN A 281 3.67 0.79 -24.88
N ILE A 282 3.33 2.08 -24.94
CA ILE A 282 2.08 2.62 -24.40
C ILE A 282 1.31 3.27 -25.53
N GLU A 283 0.03 2.89 -25.68
CA GLU A 283 -0.90 3.48 -26.64
C GLU A 283 -2.13 3.99 -25.92
N TYR A 284 -2.59 5.18 -26.33
CA TYR A 284 -3.81 5.76 -25.79
C TYR A 284 -5.04 5.20 -26.52
N ILE A 285 -5.96 4.66 -25.75
CA ILE A 285 -7.25 4.13 -26.23
C ILE A 285 -8.31 4.33 -25.15
N ASP A 286 -9.49 4.70 -25.58
CA ASP A 286 -10.69 4.69 -24.73
C ASP A 286 -11.63 3.55 -25.17
N LEU A 287 -11.85 2.58 -24.26
CA LEU A 287 -12.71 1.43 -24.47
C LEU A 287 -14.03 1.64 -23.73
N GLN A 288 -15.15 1.46 -24.43
CA GLN A 288 -16.48 1.74 -23.90
C GLN A 288 -17.24 0.46 -23.48
N GLY A 289 -16.79 -0.70 -23.92
CA GLY A 289 -17.43 -1.97 -23.58
C GLY A 289 -16.56 -3.18 -23.92
N PRO A 290 -16.99 -4.39 -23.52
CA PRO A 290 -16.19 -5.62 -23.72
C PRO A 290 -15.93 -5.93 -25.21
N HIS A 291 -16.82 -5.49 -26.11
CA HIS A 291 -16.67 -5.68 -27.56
C HIS A 291 -15.45 -4.91 -28.11
N ASP A 292 -15.04 -3.81 -27.46
CA ASP A 292 -13.88 -3.01 -27.86
C ASP A 292 -12.55 -3.73 -27.68
N PHE A 293 -12.50 -4.82 -26.91
CA PHE A 293 -11.33 -5.68 -26.88
C PHE A 293 -10.97 -6.24 -28.27
N GLY A 294 -11.95 -6.34 -29.18
CA GLY A 294 -11.72 -6.69 -30.58
C GLY A 294 -10.80 -5.71 -31.33
N ARG A 295 -10.71 -4.44 -30.90
CA ARG A 295 -9.84 -3.39 -31.48
C ARG A 295 -8.37 -3.58 -31.08
N ILE A 296 -8.08 -4.33 -30.02
CA ILE A 296 -6.73 -4.62 -29.55
C ILE A 296 -6.12 -5.71 -30.44
N LYS A 297 -4.89 -5.51 -30.91
CA LYS A 297 -4.20 -6.41 -31.82
C LYS A 297 -3.91 -7.78 -31.17
N GLU A 298 -3.43 -7.76 -29.95
CA GLU A 298 -2.99 -8.93 -29.20
C GLU A 298 -4.17 -9.87 -28.91
N THR A 299 -3.92 -11.18 -28.93
CA THR A 299 -4.98 -12.20 -28.69
C THR A 299 -5.20 -12.47 -27.21
N THR A 300 -4.24 -12.08 -26.35
CA THR A 300 -4.35 -12.15 -24.89
C THR A 300 -4.22 -10.77 -24.28
N ILE A 301 -5.16 -10.43 -23.42
CA ILE A 301 -5.34 -9.11 -22.80
C ILE A 301 -5.37 -9.29 -21.27
N VAL A 302 -4.62 -8.47 -20.54
CA VAL A 302 -4.77 -8.33 -19.09
C VAL A 302 -5.61 -7.09 -18.81
N ASN A 303 -6.80 -7.27 -18.29
CA ASN A 303 -7.73 -6.19 -17.94
C ASN A 303 -7.43 -5.66 -16.52
N SER A 304 -6.68 -4.57 -16.43
CA SER A 304 -6.29 -3.89 -15.18
C SER A 304 -6.94 -2.51 -15.05
N THR A 305 -8.20 -2.38 -15.46
CA THR A 305 -8.92 -1.09 -15.51
C THR A 305 -9.43 -0.59 -14.16
N GLY A 306 -9.16 -1.34 -13.07
CA GLY A 306 -9.51 -0.94 -11.70
C GLY A 306 -11.00 -0.67 -11.54
N TYR A 307 -11.38 0.50 -11.01
CA TYR A 307 -12.79 0.87 -10.89
C TYR A 307 -13.49 1.02 -12.27
N GLY A 308 -12.73 1.34 -13.31
CA GLY A 308 -13.27 1.42 -14.69
C GLY A 308 -13.83 0.10 -15.20
N ALA A 309 -13.43 -1.04 -14.62
CA ALA A 309 -13.99 -2.34 -14.96
C ALA A 309 -15.50 -2.45 -14.68
N ARG A 310 -16.03 -1.69 -13.70
CA ARG A 310 -17.47 -1.64 -13.43
C ARG A 310 -18.27 -1.26 -14.68
N ALA A 311 -17.86 -0.19 -15.34
CA ALA A 311 -18.54 0.27 -16.57
C ALA A 311 -18.12 -0.57 -17.78
N LEU A 312 -16.81 -0.78 -17.99
CA LEU A 312 -16.27 -1.49 -19.16
C LEU A 312 -16.80 -2.91 -19.28
N MET A 313 -16.95 -3.63 -18.15
CA MET A 313 -17.37 -5.04 -18.12
C MET A 313 -18.82 -5.22 -17.66
N SER A 314 -19.53 -4.14 -17.33
CA SER A 314 -20.83 -4.19 -16.63
C SER A 314 -20.74 -5.03 -15.34
N ASP A 315 -19.60 -4.96 -14.63
CA ASP A 315 -19.36 -5.73 -13.42
C ASP A 315 -19.87 -4.98 -12.18
N GLU A 316 -21.13 -5.20 -11.85
CA GLU A 316 -21.80 -4.60 -10.70
C GLU A 316 -21.30 -5.13 -9.35
N SER A 317 -20.51 -6.21 -9.34
CA SER A 317 -19.86 -6.69 -8.12
C SER A 317 -18.80 -5.70 -7.57
N ILE A 318 -18.37 -4.73 -8.41
CA ILE A 318 -17.46 -3.66 -7.99
C ILE A 318 -18.27 -2.56 -7.30
N ILE A 319 -18.12 -2.45 -6.00
CA ILE A 319 -18.76 -1.42 -5.17
C ILE A 319 -17.76 -0.26 -4.98
N PRO A 320 -18.17 1.01 -5.24
CA PRO A 320 -17.30 2.15 -5.02
C PRO A 320 -17.09 2.40 -3.52
N VAL A 321 -15.84 2.53 -3.09
CA VAL A 321 -15.54 2.99 -1.73
C VAL A 321 -14.72 4.27 -1.82
N ARG A 322 -15.38 5.39 -1.55
CA ARG A 322 -14.77 6.72 -1.59
C ARG A 322 -13.68 6.86 -0.53
N GLY A 323 -12.59 7.48 -0.88
CA GLY A 323 -11.57 7.95 0.07
C GLY A 323 -11.05 9.30 -0.34
N GLN A 324 -10.96 10.22 0.61
CA GLN A 324 -10.42 11.55 0.38
C GLN A 324 -9.08 11.72 1.09
N LEU A 325 -8.20 12.47 0.47
CA LEU A 325 -6.90 12.86 1.02
C LEU A 325 -6.76 14.38 0.99
N GLY A 326 -6.27 14.94 2.09
CA GLY A 326 -5.73 16.27 2.13
C GLY A 326 -4.21 16.21 1.92
N HIS A 327 -3.71 16.93 0.93
CA HIS A 327 -2.29 17.00 0.61
C HIS A 327 -1.74 18.33 1.08
N LEU A 328 -0.76 18.30 1.98
CA LEU A 328 -0.16 19.48 2.56
C LEU A 328 1.24 19.69 2.03
N VAL A 329 1.66 20.94 2.03
CA VAL A 329 3.04 21.33 1.73
C VAL A 329 4.03 20.52 2.56
N PRO A 330 5.10 19.95 1.96
CA PRO A 330 6.07 19.13 2.65
C PRO A 330 6.67 19.80 3.89
N GLN A 331 6.94 18.99 4.90
CA GLN A 331 7.71 19.36 6.09
C GLN A 331 8.74 18.26 6.28
N HIS A 332 9.98 18.53 5.88
CA HIS A 332 11.03 17.51 5.79
C HIS A 332 11.42 16.93 7.15
N GLU A 333 11.11 17.65 8.24
CA GLU A 333 11.34 17.19 9.60
C GLU A 333 10.36 16.08 10.02
N ILE A 334 9.23 15.96 9.32
CA ILE A 334 8.22 14.95 9.62
C ILE A 334 8.52 13.68 8.82
N SER A 335 9.22 12.76 9.47
CA SER A 335 9.63 11.47 8.92
C SER A 335 8.88 10.28 9.52
N TYR A 336 7.76 10.52 10.18
CA TYR A 336 6.95 9.51 10.86
C TYR A 336 5.47 9.58 10.46
N ALA A 337 4.82 8.44 10.45
CA ALA A 337 3.36 8.35 10.33
C ALA A 337 2.71 8.45 11.71
N LEU A 338 1.49 8.96 11.75
CA LEU A 338 0.73 9.07 13.00
C LEU A 338 -0.74 8.75 12.78
N ARG A 339 -1.32 8.07 13.75
CA ARG A 339 -2.76 7.80 13.80
C ARG A 339 -3.30 8.17 15.18
N TYR A 340 -4.36 8.96 15.20
CA TYR A 340 -5.09 9.32 16.41
C TYR A 340 -6.59 9.38 16.13
N GLN A 341 -7.37 8.54 16.79
CA GLN A 341 -8.81 8.42 16.57
C GLN A 341 -9.11 8.18 15.06
N ASN A 342 -9.86 9.10 14.41
CA ASN A 342 -10.15 9.02 12.98
C ASN A 342 -9.22 9.87 12.11
N ALA A 343 -8.13 10.39 12.65
CA ALA A 343 -7.15 11.19 11.92
C ALA A 343 -5.87 10.39 11.68
N SER A 344 -5.36 10.43 10.46
CA SER A 344 -4.05 9.88 10.11
C SER A 344 -3.19 10.88 9.36
N LEU A 345 -1.87 10.80 9.58
CA LEU A 345 -0.82 11.54 8.91
C LEU A 345 0.17 10.55 8.31
N LEU A 346 0.53 10.73 7.05
CA LEU A 346 1.53 9.94 6.35
C LEU A 346 2.58 10.87 5.73
N PRO A 347 3.87 10.68 6.04
CA PRO A 347 4.96 11.46 5.47
C PRO A 347 5.38 10.86 4.12
N ARG A 348 5.06 11.53 3.03
CA ARG A 348 5.62 11.23 1.72
C ARG A 348 6.74 12.21 1.42
N HIS A 349 7.67 11.85 0.55
CA HIS A 349 8.76 12.75 0.16
C HIS A 349 8.28 14.02 -0.53
N ASP A 350 7.20 13.89 -1.32
CA ASP A 350 6.63 14.98 -2.11
C ASP A 350 5.62 15.83 -1.34
N GLU A 351 5.00 15.28 -0.29
CA GLU A 351 3.92 15.94 0.44
C GLU A 351 3.62 15.23 1.76
N LEU A 352 2.93 15.91 2.67
CA LEU A 352 2.30 15.25 3.82
C LEU A 352 0.84 14.96 3.48
N VAL A 353 0.41 13.73 3.74
CA VAL A 353 -0.96 13.30 3.47
C VAL A 353 -1.73 13.15 4.77
N VAL A 354 -2.88 13.80 4.86
CA VAL A 354 -3.84 13.60 5.95
C VAL A 354 -5.10 12.92 5.41
N GLN A 355 -5.65 12.02 6.21
CA GLN A 355 -6.85 11.26 5.85
C GLN A 355 -7.74 11.04 7.06
N ARG A 356 -9.05 11.15 6.84
CA ARG A 356 -10.05 10.67 7.78
C ARG A 356 -10.33 9.19 7.57
N GLY A 357 -10.46 8.43 8.66
CA GLY A 357 -10.86 7.03 8.63
C GLY A 357 -11.43 6.62 9.95
N THR A 358 -12.77 6.68 10.10
CA THR A 358 -13.48 6.29 11.31
C THR A 358 -13.77 4.81 11.35
N SER A 359 -14.15 4.22 10.21
CA SER A 359 -14.45 2.81 10.08
C SER A 359 -14.14 2.30 8.67
N ASP A 360 -14.16 0.97 8.48
CA ASP A 360 -14.02 0.38 7.15
C ASP A 360 -15.23 0.66 6.25
N MET A 361 -16.37 1.06 6.83
CA MET A 361 -17.54 1.50 6.10
C MET A 361 -17.43 2.92 5.54
N ASP A 362 -16.41 3.71 5.91
CA ASP A 362 -16.25 5.07 5.41
C ASP A 362 -16.15 5.10 3.89
N GLY A 363 -17.08 5.81 3.27
CA GLY A 363 -17.18 5.95 1.82
C GLY A 363 -17.74 4.72 1.09
N TYR A 364 -18.24 3.71 1.79
CA TYR A 364 -18.86 2.52 1.17
C TYR A 364 -20.07 2.93 0.32
N ASP A 365 -20.16 2.33 -0.87
CA ASP A 365 -21.17 2.59 -1.90
C ASP A 365 -21.35 4.08 -2.27
N ASN A 366 -20.26 4.84 -2.15
CA ASN A 366 -20.23 6.25 -2.50
C ASN A 366 -19.35 6.49 -3.74
N PRO A 367 -19.97 6.74 -4.92
CA PRO A 367 -19.24 6.98 -6.17
C PRO A 367 -18.75 8.44 -6.31
N SER A 368 -19.09 9.34 -5.40
CA SER A 368 -18.73 10.77 -5.49
C SER A 368 -17.22 10.98 -5.56
N VAL A 369 -16.80 11.76 -6.53
CA VAL A 369 -15.40 12.20 -6.70
C VAL A 369 -15.20 13.67 -6.31
N ALA A 370 -16.24 14.34 -5.83
CA ALA A 370 -16.16 15.72 -5.37
C ALA A 370 -15.39 15.79 -4.04
N PRO A 371 -14.34 16.62 -3.94
CA PRO A 371 -13.63 16.81 -2.69
C PRO A 371 -14.45 17.63 -1.70
N ASP A 372 -14.36 17.29 -0.42
CA ASP A 372 -14.90 18.05 0.71
C ASP A 372 -13.75 18.63 1.54
N ARG A 373 -13.56 19.94 1.47
CA ARG A 373 -12.48 20.62 2.18
C ARG A 373 -12.68 20.52 3.71
N ALA A 374 -13.91 20.60 4.19
CA ALA A 374 -14.21 20.54 5.61
C ALA A 374 -13.78 19.21 6.23
N GLU A 375 -13.92 18.09 5.51
CA GLU A 375 -13.44 16.78 5.94
C GLU A 375 -11.92 16.77 6.24
N SER A 376 -11.12 17.41 5.40
CA SER A 376 -9.65 17.48 5.59
C SER A 376 -9.28 18.49 6.68
N GLU A 377 -10.01 19.59 6.80
CA GLU A 377 -9.79 20.62 7.84
C GLU A 377 -10.08 20.05 9.23
N GLU A 378 -11.13 19.22 9.39
CA GLU A 378 -11.43 18.51 10.64
C GLU A 378 -10.24 17.65 11.10
N VAL A 379 -9.67 16.87 10.17
CA VAL A 379 -8.50 16.03 10.45
C VAL A 379 -7.31 16.88 10.89
N ILE A 380 -7.01 17.95 10.17
CA ILE A 380 -5.90 18.86 10.47
C ILE A 380 -6.11 19.51 11.85
N GLN A 381 -7.31 19.97 12.15
CA GLN A 381 -7.62 20.58 13.46
C GLN A 381 -7.44 19.59 14.62
N LYS A 382 -7.81 18.32 14.42
CA LYS A 382 -7.61 17.26 15.41
C LYS A 382 -6.12 17.01 15.65
N LEU A 383 -5.32 16.93 14.58
CA LEU A 383 -3.88 16.80 14.69
C LEU A 383 -3.25 18.04 15.33
N ALA A 384 -3.70 19.26 14.99
CA ALA A 384 -3.22 20.49 15.59
C ALA A 384 -3.39 20.47 17.11
N ASN A 385 -4.51 19.97 17.62
CA ASN A 385 -4.77 19.86 19.06
C ASN A 385 -3.82 18.88 19.77
N ILE A 386 -3.36 17.81 19.09
CA ILE A 386 -2.35 16.90 19.61
C ILE A 386 -0.99 17.59 19.65
N PHE A 387 -0.57 18.18 18.52
CA PHE A 387 0.76 18.75 18.41
C PHE A 387 0.95 20.01 19.26
N ALA A 388 -0.10 20.80 19.48
CA ALA A 388 -0.04 21.97 20.39
C ALA A 388 0.21 21.58 21.85
N ARG A 389 -0.07 20.34 22.24
CA ARG A 389 0.11 19.81 23.60
C ARG A 389 1.32 18.89 23.75
N MET A 390 2.14 18.74 22.69
CA MET A 390 3.37 17.98 22.78
C MET A 390 4.33 18.64 23.76
N THR A 391 4.97 17.84 24.59
CA THR A 391 6.04 18.27 25.49
C THR A 391 7.38 17.97 24.87
N ALA A 392 8.40 18.78 25.19
CA ALA A 392 9.76 18.37 24.84
C ALA A 392 10.05 17.01 25.49
N PRO A 393 10.72 16.06 24.78
CA PRO A 393 11.19 14.85 25.42
C PRO A 393 12.09 15.20 26.60
N ALA A 394 11.89 14.51 27.73
CA ALA A 394 12.69 14.73 28.94
C ALA A 394 14.14 14.33 28.73
#